data_fc86a8c4ce95aee5e65b691f78a87b8d
#
_entry.id   fc86a8c4ce95aee5e65b691f78a87b8d
#
_cell.length_a   1.000
_cell.length_b   1.000
_cell.length_c   1.000
_cell.angle_alpha   90.00
_cell.angle_beta   90.00
_cell.angle_gamma   90.00
#
_symmetry.space_group_name_H-M   'P 1'
#
loop_
_entity.id
_entity.type
_entity.pdbx_description
1 polymer ?
#
loop_
_entity_poly.entity_id
_entity_poly.type
_entity_poly.pdbx_seq_one_letter_code
_entity_poly.pdbx_strand_id
1 'polypeptide(L)'
;MNVVFWGKEFLRLKESLEKALSGHQVIIADPADGAGALASAEILVVRPVTVDEKLLSGAPSLRLVQQWGAGAEGIDLEACSGRGVYACNVPSIGTGNAEGVAEIAFLHMLLLAKRFFRAQEKLREGKVYTPPGVALWGKKACVIGLGNVGRSIAARMKAFGMNVVGINRTSPSECSLWGIDSYVPLDRIEEGVKGARFIVVSLALGPGTEGIIGERVFRAMERDAFFINVARGPVVDRQALEKALDDGLIAGAGLDVLWEEPHSPDDPLLNNPKVVVTPHIGGVNDASFAGVLGFIAGNVELVAGGKPPLSCLNEKEMERGHP
;
A
#
# COMPACT_ATOMS: atom_id res chain seq x y z
N MET A 1 -18.66 19.64 -13.81
CA MET A 1 -18.64 19.45 -12.34
C MET A 1 -17.40 20.10 -11.74
N ASN A 2 -17.48 20.52 -10.49
CA ASN A 2 -16.33 20.99 -9.73
C ASN A 2 -15.63 19.82 -9.06
N VAL A 3 -14.43 19.48 -9.57
CA VAL A 3 -13.59 18.40 -9.04
C VAL A 3 -12.49 19.01 -8.19
N VAL A 4 -12.61 18.87 -6.88
CA VAL A 4 -11.67 19.44 -5.91
C VAL A 4 -10.64 18.37 -5.51
N PHE A 5 -9.37 18.64 -5.74
CA PHE A 5 -8.23 17.86 -5.26
C PHE A 5 -7.77 18.45 -3.93
N TRP A 6 -7.93 17.68 -2.86
CA TRP A 6 -7.71 18.13 -1.49
C TRP A 6 -6.30 17.83 -1.02
N GLY A 7 -5.41 18.81 -1.20
CA GLY A 7 -3.99 18.74 -0.85
C GLY A 7 -3.12 19.51 -1.85
N LYS A 8 -2.20 20.34 -1.33
CA LYS A 8 -1.26 21.14 -2.16
C LYS A 8 -0.29 20.30 -2.98
N GLU A 9 -0.06 19.06 -2.60
CA GLU A 9 0.79 18.11 -3.35
C GLU A 9 0.26 17.82 -4.76
N PHE A 10 -1.02 18.04 -5.02
CA PHE A 10 -1.61 17.92 -6.36
C PHE A 10 -1.21 19.06 -7.30
N LEU A 11 -0.67 20.18 -6.80
CA LEU A 11 -0.26 21.33 -7.64
C LEU A 11 0.74 20.94 -8.73
N ARG A 12 1.67 20.04 -8.41
CA ARG A 12 2.65 19.53 -9.38
C ARG A 12 2.05 18.67 -10.50
N LEU A 13 0.80 18.24 -10.34
CA LEU A 13 0.06 17.39 -11.28
C LEU A 13 -1.00 18.19 -12.07
N LYS A 14 -1.15 19.48 -11.80
CA LYS A 14 -2.25 20.32 -12.27
C LYS A 14 -2.53 20.16 -13.77
N GLU A 15 -1.52 20.29 -14.61
CA GLU A 15 -1.66 20.19 -16.06
C GLU A 15 -2.20 18.82 -16.51
N SER A 16 -1.72 17.74 -15.90
CA SER A 16 -2.19 16.38 -16.19
C SER A 16 -3.63 16.16 -15.73
N LEU A 17 -4.00 16.73 -14.57
CA LEU A 17 -5.36 16.67 -14.04
C LEU A 17 -6.35 17.44 -14.93
N GLU A 18 -6.03 18.67 -15.31
CA GLU A 18 -6.84 19.50 -16.21
C GLU A 18 -7.01 18.84 -17.59
N LYS A 19 -5.97 18.21 -18.11
CA LYS A 19 -6.04 17.46 -19.38
C LYS A 19 -6.95 16.23 -19.28
N ALA A 20 -6.82 15.43 -18.22
CA ALA A 20 -7.62 14.22 -18.03
C ALA A 20 -9.09 14.51 -17.72
N LEU A 21 -9.38 15.67 -17.14
CA LEU A 21 -10.71 16.12 -16.71
C LEU A 21 -11.18 17.33 -17.53
N SER A 22 -10.86 17.37 -18.83
CA SER A 22 -11.06 18.55 -19.69
C SER A 22 -12.51 19.04 -19.81
N GLY A 23 -13.51 18.23 -19.44
CA GLY A 23 -14.92 18.61 -19.37
C GLY A 23 -15.38 19.18 -18.01
N HIS A 24 -14.47 19.33 -17.04
CA HIS A 24 -14.78 19.66 -15.65
C HIS A 24 -13.87 20.77 -15.11
N GLN A 25 -14.32 21.46 -14.06
CA GLN A 25 -13.49 22.45 -13.39
C GLN A 25 -12.60 21.77 -12.35
N VAL A 26 -11.30 21.75 -12.58
CA VAL A 26 -10.30 21.21 -11.63
C VAL A 26 -9.89 22.32 -10.68
N ILE A 27 -10.05 22.06 -9.38
CA ILE A 27 -9.67 22.96 -8.30
C ILE A 27 -8.71 22.21 -7.38
N ILE A 28 -7.54 22.77 -7.10
CA ILE A 28 -6.59 22.21 -6.14
C ILE A 28 -6.59 23.11 -4.92
N ALA A 29 -6.91 22.53 -3.76
CA ALA A 29 -7.09 23.28 -2.51
C ALA A 29 -6.17 22.75 -1.40
N ASP A 30 -5.56 23.67 -0.66
CA ASP A 30 -4.86 23.33 0.59
C ASP A 30 -5.92 23.17 1.70
N PRO A 31 -5.93 22.08 2.48
CA PRO A 31 -6.83 21.92 3.62
C PRO A 31 -6.81 23.10 4.62
N ALA A 32 -5.70 23.83 4.71
CA ALA A 32 -5.54 24.93 5.66
C ALA A 32 -6.43 26.15 5.32
N ASP A 33 -6.70 26.39 4.04
CA ASP A 33 -7.46 27.56 3.56
C ASP A 33 -8.52 27.23 2.49
N GLY A 34 -8.72 25.96 2.20
CA GLY A 34 -9.55 25.43 1.12
C GLY A 34 -11.06 25.44 1.37
N ALA A 35 -11.58 26.07 2.42
CA ALA A 35 -13.01 26.02 2.77
C ALA A 35 -13.95 26.46 1.64
N GLY A 36 -13.57 27.49 0.89
CA GLY A 36 -14.37 27.97 -0.27
C GLY A 36 -14.37 26.96 -1.43
N ALA A 37 -13.24 26.29 -1.71
CA ALA A 37 -13.17 25.23 -2.70
C ALA A 37 -14.02 24.02 -2.27
N LEU A 38 -13.92 23.62 -1.00
CA LEU A 38 -14.69 22.52 -0.43
C LEU A 38 -16.20 22.77 -0.55
N ALA A 39 -16.66 23.98 -0.25
CA ALA A 39 -18.08 24.36 -0.35
C ALA A 39 -18.63 24.24 -1.78
N SER A 40 -17.78 24.36 -2.80
CA SER A 40 -18.16 24.24 -4.20
C SER A 40 -17.99 22.81 -4.77
N ALA A 41 -17.42 21.89 -3.98
CA ALA A 41 -17.06 20.54 -4.44
C ALA A 41 -18.30 19.69 -4.76
N GLU A 42 -18.34 19.14 -5.95
CA GLU A 42 -19.26 18.07 -6.34
C GLU A 42 -18.55 16.70 -6.28
N ILE A 43 -17.24 16.71 -6.52
CA ILE A 43 -16.34 15.56 -6.37
C ILE A 43 -15.12 16.00 -5.56
N LEU A 44 -14.79 15.24 -4.54
CA LEU A 44 -13.63 15.47 -3.68
C LEU A 44 -12.62 14.34 -3.86
N VAL A 45 -11.48 14.64 -4.46
CA VAL A 45 -10.37 13.69 -4.59
C VAL A 45 -9.40 13.88 -3.46
N VAL A 46 -9.16 12.82 -2.68
CA VAL A 46 -8.34 12.87 -1.47
C VAL A 46 -7.17 11.88 -1.54
N ARG A 47 -6.09 12.21 -0.87
CA ARG A 47 -5.06 11.27 -0.42
C ARG A 47 -5.40 10.79 0.99
N PRO A 48 -4.58 9.95 1.65
CA PRO A 48 -4.85 9.55 3.02
C PRO A 48 -5.02 10.76 3.95
N VAL A 49 -6.26 11.15 4.18
CA VAL A 49 -6.71 12.19 5.11
C VAL A 49 -8.00 11.74 5.76
N THR A 50 -8.33 12.32 6.91
CA THR A 50 -9.61 12.05 7.56
C THR A 50 -10.74 12.76 6.80
N VAL A 51 -11.68 11.97 6.29
CA VAL A 51 -12.93 12.44 5.70
C VAL A 51 -14.05 12.05 6.65
N ASP A 52 -14.37 12.94 7.56
CA ASP A 52 -15.37 12.78 8.60
C ASP A 52 -16.60 13.66 8.34
N GLU A 53 -17.60 13.56 9.24
CA GLU A 53 -18.82 14.36 9.18
C GLU A 53 -18.53 15.88 9.16
N LYS A 54 -17.47 16.32 9.84
CA LYS A 54 -17.07 17.74 9.88
C LYS A 54 -16.61 18.22 8.49
N LEU A 55 -15.77 17.46 7.82
CA LEU A 55 -15.31 17.78 6.48
C LEU A 55 -16.47 17.71 5.47
N LEU A 56 -17.30 16.67 5.55
CA LEU A 56 -18.44 16.48 4.66
C LEU A 56 -19.50 17.61 4.82
N SER A 57 -19.67 18.14 6.03
CA SER A 57 -20.59 19.28 6.26
C SER A 57 -20.16 20.56 5.55
N GLY A 58 -18.87 20.70 5.25
CA GLY A 58 -18.34 21.81 4.45
C GLY A 58 -18.57 21.70 2.94
N ALA A 59 -19.10 20.57 2.45
CA ALA A 59 -19.29 20.28 1.03
C ALA A 59 -20.74 19.90 0.69
N PRO A 60 -21.70 20.85 0.72
CA PRO A 60 -23.13 20.55 0.62
C PRO A 60 -23.57 19.97 -0.72
N SER A 61 -22.79 20.16 -1.79
CA SER A 61 -23.07 19.66 -3.14
C SER A 61 -22.29 18.40 -3.49
N LEU A 62 -21.60 17.80 -2.51
CA LEU A 62 -20.73 16.65 -2.73
C LEU A 62 -21.52 15.41 -3.14
N ARG A 63 -21.06 14.72 -4.17
CA ARG A 63 -21.65 13.47 -4.69
C ARG A 63 -20.69 12.30 -4.60
N LEU A 64 -19.36 12.56 -4.64
CA LEU A 64 -18.32 11.53 -4.62
C LEU A 64 -17.12 11.98 -3.81
N VAL A 65 -16.71 11.17 -2.86
CA VAL A 65 -15.36 11.14 -2.29
C VAL A 65 -14.55 10.08 -3.01
N GLN A 66 -13.51 10.48 -3.69
CA GLN A 66 -12.64 9.60 -4.46
C GLN A 66 -11.24 9.56 -3.85
N GLN A 67 -10.88 8.45 -3.26
CA GLN A 67 -9.52 8.21 -2.78
C GLN A 67 -8.54 8.11 -3.96
N TRP A 68 -7.41 8.80 -3.86
CA TRP A 68 -6.29 8.65 -4.78
C TRP A 68 -5.44 7.43 -4.38
N GLY A 69 -5.89 6.23 -4.71
CA GLY A 69 -5.21 4.99 -4.39
C GLY A 69 -6.13 3.93 -3.80
N ALA A 70 -5.56 2.80 -3.38
CA ALA A 70 -6.31 1.62 -2.98
C ALA A 70 -6.75 1.65 -1.49
N GLY A 71 -5.99 2.29 -0.61
CA GLY A 71 -6.33 2.42 0.81
C GLY A 71 -7.43 3.48 1.01
N ALA A 72 -8.32 3.25 1.95
CA ALA A 72 -9.44 4.17 2.24
C ALA A 72 -9.70 4.28 3.77
N GLU A 73 -8.68 4.02 4.56
CA GLU A 73 -8.77 3.92 6.02
C GLU A 73 -9.21 5.25 6.69
N GLY A 74 -9.01 6.37 6.01
CA GLY A 74 -9.40 7.69 6.51
C GLY A 74 -10.82 8.13 6.16
N ILE A 75 -11.58 7.36 5.36
CA ILE A 75 -12.92 7.75 4.91
C ILE A 75 -13.99 7.15 5.82
N ASP A 76 -14.81 7.99 6.43
CA ASP A 76 -16.00 7.59 7.19
C ASP A 76 -17.13 7.20 6.21
N LEU A 77 -17.28 5.89 5.98
CA LEU A 77 -18.25 5.35 5.03
C LEU A 77 -19.69 5.56 5.50
N GLU A 78 -19.93 5.55 6.81
CA GLU A 78 -21.25 5.76 7.39
C GLU A 78 -21.69 7.22 7.21
N ALA A 79 -20.79 8.16 7.50
CA ALA A 79 -21.04 9.58 7.28
C ALA A 79 -21.28 9.91 5.80
N CYS A 80 -20.50 9.31 4.89
CA CYS A 80 -20.72 9.46 3.45
C CYS A 80 -22.11 8.92 3.04
N SER A 81 -22.47 7.72 3.49
CA SER A 81 -23.75 7.08 3.16
C SER A 81 -24.94 7.88 3.69
N GLY A 82 -24.87 8.38 4.93
CA GLY A 82 -25.91 9.20 5.55
C GLY A 82 -26.19 10.51 4.81
N ARG A 83 -25.26 10.96 3.95
CA ARG A 83 -25.37 12.16 3.12
C ARG A 83 -25.67 11.84 1.65
N GLY A 84 -25.80 10.58 1.26
CA GLY A 84 -25.96 10.17 -0.12
C GLY A 84 -24.73 10.42 -0.99
N VAL A 85 -23.53 10.40 -0.39
CA VAL A 85 -22.24 10.59 -1.03
C VAL A 85 -21.58 9.24 -1.29
N TYR A 86 -21.21 8.95 -2.52
CA TYR A 86 -20.41 7.79 -2.86
C TYR A 86 -19.00 7.91 -2.27
N ALA A 87 -18.48 6.83 -1.70
CA ALA A 87 -17.10 6.74 -1.24
C ALA A 87 -16.37 5.67 -2.04
N CYS A 88 -15.36 6.06 -2.83
CA CYS A 88 -14.67 5.17 -3.76
C CYS A 88 -13.16 5.20 -3.53
N ASN A 89 -12.53 4.07 -3.79
CA ASN A 89 -11.08 3.99 -3.94
C ASN A 89 -10.67 3.69 -5.40
N VAL A 90 -9.38 3.61 -5.66
CA VAL A 90 -8.85 3.11 -6.92
C VAL A 90 -8.32 1.69 -6.66
N PRO A 91 -8.84 0.66 -7.35
CA PRO A 91 -8.34 -0.70 -7.18
C PRO A 91 -6.88 -0.80 -7.62
N SER A 92 -6.08 -1.59 -6.91
CA SER A 92 -4.68 -1.78 -7.27
C SER A 92 -4.47 -2.62 -8.53
N ILE A 93 -5.47 -3.43 -8.91
CA ILE A 93 -5.43 -4.25 -10.13
C ILE A 93 -5.76 -3.40 -11.36
N GLY A 94 -5.02 -3.59 -12.45
CA GLY A 94 -5.27 -2.91 -13.73
C GLY A 94 -4.89 -1.42 -13.75
N THR A 95 -4.28 -0.92 -12.69
CA THR A 95 -3.86 0.48 -12.56
C THR A 95 -2.34 0.65 -12.45
N GLY A 96 -1.57 -0.43 -12.54
CA GLY A 96 -0.11 -0.40 -12.35
C GLY A 96 0.33 -0.28 -10.89
N ASN A 97 -0.61 -0.12 -9.94
CA ASN A 97 -0.28 0.04 -8.53
C ASN A 97 0.25 -1.28 -7.92
N ALA A 98 -0.45 -2.40 -8.14
CA ALA A 98 -0.01 -3.70 -7.61
C ALA A 98 1.36 -4.12 -8.13
N GLU A 99 1.65 -3.80 -9.39
CA GLU A 99 2.91 -4.04 -10.05
C GLU A 99 4.03 -3.20 -9.42
N GLY A 100 3.81 -1.90 -9.26
CA GLY A 100 4.79 -1.00 -8.65
C GLY A 100 5.10 -1.35 -7.20
N VAL A 101 4.09 -1.66 -6.38
CA VAL A 101 4.30 -2.13 -5.00
C VAL A 101 5.11 -3.45 -4.97
N ALA A 102 4.84 -4.37 -5.92
CA ALA A 102 5.62 -5.60 -6.03
C ALA A 102 7.07 -5.32 -6.41
N GLU A 103 7.33 -4.33 -7.27
CA GLU A 103 8.69 -3.91 -7.65
C GLU A 103 9.46 -3.35 -6.45
N ILE A 104 8.81 -2.53 -5.60
CA ILE A 104 9.42 -2.04 -4.35
C ILE A 104 9.71 -3.19 -3.38
N ALA A 105 8.81 -4.16 -3.25
CA ALA A 105 9.09 -5.35 -2.45
C ALA A 105 10.36 -6.08 -2.93
N PHE A 106 10.51 -6.25 -4.25
CA PHE A 106 11.71 -6.85 -4.85
C PHE A 106 12.95 -5.97 -4.71
N LEU A 107 12.82 -4.65 -4.81
CA LEU A 107 13.91 -3.72 -4.52
C LEU A 107 14.45 -3.96 -3.10
N HIS A 108 13.59 -3.98 -2.10
CA HIS A 108 13.98 -4.24 -0.70
C HIS A 108 14.61 -5.62 -0.54
N MET A 109 14.00 -6.67 -1.11
CA MET A 109 14.56 -8.02 -1.08
C MET A 109 15.97 -8.06 -1.67
N LEU A 110 16.20 -7.42 -2.81
CA LEU A 110 17.49 -7.42 -3.50
C LEU A 110 18.52 -6.56 -2.78
N LEU A 111 18.17 -5.38 -2.28
CA LEU A 111 19.07 -4.51 -1.52
C LEU A 111 19.59 -5.21 -0.26
N LEU A 112 18.69 -5.86 0.48
CA LEU A 112 19.04 -6.64 1.68
C LEU A 112 19.85 -7.89 1.32
N ALA A 113 19.38 -8.71 0.38
CA ALA A 113 20.03 -9.95 -0.01
C ALA A 113 21.43 -9.72 -0.59
N LYS A 114 21.63 -8.67 -1.38
CA LYS A 114 22.94 -8.33 -1.97
C LYS A 114 23.79 -7.45 -1.06
N ARG A 115 23.26 -7.04 0.13
CA ARG A 115 23.95 -6.12 1.05
C ARG A 115 24.46 -4.88 0.31
N PHE A 116 23.59 -4.29 -0.53
CA PHE A 116 23.96 -3.32 -1.54
C PHE A 116 24.75 -2.14 -0.97
N PHE A 117 24.28 -1.51 0.09
CA PHE A 117 24.97 -0.34 0.69
C PHE A 117 26.35 -0.71 1.21
N ARG A 118 26.49 -1.87 1.85
CA ARG A 118 27.80 -2.37 2.30
C ARG A 118 28.74 -2.72 1.13
N ALA A 119 28.19 -3.23 0.02
CA ALA A 119 28.99 -3.47 -1.19
C ALA A 119 29.53 -2.16 -1.78
N GLN A 120 28.72 -1.08 -1.77
CA GLN A 120 29.15 0.26 -2.16
C GLN A 120 30.28 0.79 -1.27
N GLU A 121 30.22 0.57 0.04
CA GLU A 121 31.29 0.93 0.98
C GLU A 121 32.57 0.17 0.65
N LYS A 122 32.49 -1.15 0.44
CA LYS A 122 33.65 -2.00 0.09
C LYS A 122 34.31 -1.59 -1.24
N LEU A 123 33.49 -1.17 -2.20
CA LEU A 123 33.99 -0.65 -3.46
C LEU A 123 34.81 0.64 -3.25
N ARG A 124 34.36 1.56 -2.39
CA ARG A 124 35.10 2.78 -2.02
C ARG A 124 36.41 2.47 -1.29
N GLU A 125 36.48 1.33 -0.57
CA GLU A 125 37.70 0.81 0.06
C GLU A 125 38.65 0.10 -0.96
N GLY A 126 38.30 0.07 -2.25
CA GLY A 126 39.08 -0.63 -3.28
C GLY A 126 38.95 -2.16 -3.23
N LYS A 127 37.93 -2.68 -2.51
CA LYS A 127 37.71 -4.13 -2.35
C LYS A 127 36.72 -4.66 -3.38
N VAL A 128 37.02 -5.85 -3.92
CA VAL A 128 36.16 -6.59 -4.87
C VAL A 128 35.73 -7.93 -4.26
N TYR A 129 34.67 -8.54 -4.79
CA TYR A 129 34.12 -9.84 -4.36
C TYR A 129 33.62 -9.88 -2.90
N THR A 130 33.30 -8.73 -2.29
CA THR A 130 32.86 -8.61 -0.91
C THR A 130 31.85 -7.46 -0.73
N PRO A 131 30.85 -7.60 0.16
CA PRO A 131 30.50 -8.81 0.91
C PRO A 131 29.77 -9.85 0.06
N PRO A 132 29.78 -11.13 0.43
CA PRO A 132 28.96 -12.13 -0.25
C PRO A 132 27.47 -11.84 -0.01
N GLY A 133 26.69 -11.93 -1.07
CA GLY A 133 25.24 -11.80 -1.02
C GLY A 133 24.52 -13.15 -0.90
N VAL A 134 23.19 -13.07 -0.77
CA VAL A 134 22.27 -14.21 -0.79
C VAL A 134 21.56 -14.25 -2.14
N ALA A 135 21.40 -15.43 -2.73
CA ALA A 135 20.56 -15.61 -3.92
C ALA A 135 19.09 -15.73 -3.50
N LEU A 136 18.19 -15.22 -4.33
CA LEU A 136 16.76 -15.46 -4.18
C LEU A 136 16.38 -16.84 -4.71
N TRP A 137 17.00 -17.24 -5.82
CA TRP A 137 16.78 -18.53 -6.47
C TRP A 137 16.90 -19.71 -5.51
N GLY A 138 15.93 -20.62 -5.59
CA GLY A 138 15.85 -21.83 -4.75
C GLY A 138 15.47 -21.57 -3.28
N LYS A 139 15.26 -20.31 -2.86
CA LYS A 139 14.87 -20.00 -1.47
C LYS A 139 13.38 -20.11 -1.28
N LYS A 140 12.98 -20.50 -0.06
CA LYS A 140 11.59 -20.41 0.39
C LYS A 140 11.26 -18.94 0.67
N ALA A 141 10.15 -18.46 0.15
CA ALA A 141 9.58 -17.16 0.43
C ALA A 141 8.16 -17.32 0.98
N CYS A 142 7.73 -16.34 1.78
CA CYS A 142 6.39 -16.28 2.32
C CYS A 142 5.74 -14.94 1.93
N VAL A 143 4.53 -14.96 1.38
CA VAL A 143 3.72 -13.78 1.10
C VAL A 143 2.52 -13.78 2.03
N ILE A 144 2.43 -12.79 2.91
CA ILE A 144 1.36 -12.62 3.88
C ILE A 144 0.35 -11.60 3.33
N GLY A 145 -0.84 -12.08 2.97
CA GLY A 145 -1.84 -11.35 2.20
C GLY A 145 -1.75 -11.68 0.70
N LEU A 146 -2.79 -12.31 0.15
CA LEU A 146 -2.86 -12.73 -1.25
C LEU A 146 -3.94 -11.95 -2.02
N GLY A 147 -4.03 -10.66 -1.73
CA GLY A 147 -4.75 -9.68 -2.55
C GLY A 147 -4.03 -9.42 -3.89
N ASN A 148 -4.40 -8.36 -4.59
CA ASN A 148 -3.80 -8.02 -5.89
C ASN A 148 -2.28 -7.83 -5.80
N VAL A 149 -1.81 -7.09 -4.79
CA VAL A 149 -0.38 -6.86 -4.53
C VAL A 149 0.32 -8.17 -4.19
N GLY A 150 -0.22 -8.96 -3.24
CA GLY A 150 0.42 -10.21 -2.83
C GLY A 150 0.54 -11.22 -3.96
N ARG A 151 -0.47 -11.33 -4.82
CA ARG A 151 -0.40 -12.19 -6.02
C ARG A 151 0.62 -11.67 -7.04
N SER A 152 0.70 -10.36 -7.22
CA SER A 152 1.73 -9.74 -8.09
C SER A 152 3.15 -10.02 -7.58
N ILE A 153 3.35 -9.99 -6.25
CA ILE A 153 4.61 -10.36 -5.59
C ILE A 153 4.90 -11.86 -5.78
N ALA A 154 3.92 -12.72 -5.48
CA ALA A 154 4.06 -14.17 -5.58
C ALA A 154 4.45 -14.63 -6.99
N ALA A 155 3.79 -14.10 -8.02
CA ALA A 155 4.10 -14.40 -9.42
C ALA A 155 5.56 -14.04 -9.78
N ARG A 156 6.05 -12.89 -9.30
CA ARG A 156 7.46 -12.49 -9.51
C ARG A 156 8.42 -13.36 -8.72
N MET A 157 8.09 -13.76 -7.48
CA MET A 157 8.89 -14.72 -6.72
C MET A 157 9.04 -16.05 -7.46
N LYS A 158 7.97 -16.56 -8.09
CA LYS A 158 8.02 -17.75 -8.93
C LYS A 158 8.95 -17.56 -10.14
N ALA A 159 8.90 -16.40 -10.79
CA ALA A 159 9.80 -16.08 -11.90
C ALA A 159 11.29 -16.02 -11.49
N PHE A 160 11.57 -15.66 -10.22
CA PHE A 160 12.91 -15.74 -9.61
C PHE A 160 13.30 -17.15 -9.15
N GLY A 161 12.48 -18.17 -9.42
CA GLY A 161 12.75 -19.57 -9.05
C GLY A 161 12.66 -19.84 -7.54
N MET A 162 11.82 -19.08 -6.82
CA MET A 162 11.59 -19.27 -5.39
C MET A 162 10.46 -20.28 -5.12
N ASN A 163 10.49 -20.93 -3.94
CA ASN A 163 9.37 -21.70 -3.42
C ASN A 163 8.49 -20.79 -2.58
N VAL A 164 7.25 -20.57 -2.99
CA VAL A 164 6.38 -19.54 -2.41
C VAL A 164 5.29 -20.15 -1.54
N VAL A 165 5.27 -19.78 -0.27
CA VAL A 165 4.16 -20.03 0.66
C VAL A 165 3.28 -18.79 0.72
N GLY A 166 2.00 -18.95 0.50
CA GLY A 166 1.02 -17.88 0.64
C GLY A 166 0.25 -18.00 1.96
N ILE A 167 0.11 -16.89 2.68
CA ILE A 167 -0.70 -16.80 3.90
C ILE A 167 -1.84 -15.83 3.63
N ASN A 168 -3.09 -16.28 3.85
CA ASN A 168 -4.26 -15.44 3.66
C ASN A 168 -5.42 -15.91 4.54
N ARG A 169 -6.44 -15.07 4.73
CA ARG A 169 -7.67 -15.43 5.44
C ARG A 169 -8.49 -16.44 4.63
N THR A 170 -8.64 -16.18 3.34
CA THR A 170 -9.38 -17.03 2.41
C THR A 170 -8.44 -17.98 1.69
N SER A 171 -8.76 -19.27 1.70
CA SER A 171 -8.03 -20.27 0.93
C SER A 171 -8.21 -20.05 -0.57
N PRO A 172 -7.16 -20.17 -1.39
CA PRO A 172 -7.32 -20.23 -2.83
C PRO A 172 -8.02 -21.54 -3.25
N SER A 173 -8.79 -21.50 -4.33
CA SER A 173 -9.31 -22.73 -4.96
C SER A 173 -8.17 -23.61 -5.47
N GLU A 174 -7.16 -22.98 -6.07
CA GLU A 174 -5.91 -23.60 -6.52
C GLU A 174 -4.73 -22.67 -6.22
N CYS A 175 -3.68 -23.18 -5.58
CA CYS A 175 -2.48 -22.43 -5.25
C CYS A 175 -1.77 -21.85 -6.48
N SER A 176 -1.74 -22.62 -7.58
CA SER A 176 -1.13 -22.24 -8.84
C SER A 176 -1.71 -20.96 -9.45
N LEU A 177 -3.04 -20.76 -9.33
CA LEU A 177 -3.72 -19.56 -9.83
C LEU A 177 -3.30 -18.28 -9.08
N TRP A 178 -2.76 -18.42 -7.85
CA TRP A 178 -2.27 -17.31 -7.04
C TRP A 178 -0.74 -17.20 -7.04
N GLY A 179 -0.04 -18.00 -7.85
CA GLY A 179 1.41 -18.00 -7.97
C GLY A 179 2.12 -18.50 -6.71
N ILE A 180 1.49 -19.39 -5.94
CA ILE A 180 2.07 -19.99 -4.73
C ILE A 180 2.17 -21.52 -4.86
N ASP A 181 3.13 -22.11 -4.13
CA ASP A 181 3.32 -23.58 -4.09
C ASP A 181 2.51 -24.22 -2.96
N SER A 182 2.27 -23.48 -1.88
CA SER A 182 1.48 -23.94 -0.74
C SER A 182 0.78 -22.78 -0.05
N TYR A 183 -0.29 -23.11 0.68
CA TYR A 183 -1.11 -22.17 1.42
C TYR A 183 -1.12 -22.51 2.91
N VAL A 184 -1.12 -21.46 3.72
CA VAL A 184 -1.32 -21.53 5.17
C VAL A 184 -2.38 -20.51 5.57
N PRO A 185 -3.37 -20.87 6.41
CA PRO A 185 -4.36 -19.91 6.90
C PRO A 185 -3.71 -18.83 7.77
N LEU A 186 -4.31 -17.62 7.79
CA LEU A 186 -3.75 -16.46 8.49
C LEU A 186 -3.63 -16.65 10.00
N ASP A 187 -4.51 -17.43 10.61
CA ASP A 187 -4.48 -17.78 12.04
C ASP A 187 -3.34 -18.74 12.42
N ARG A 188 -2.65 -19.31 11.41
CA ARG A 188 -1.48 -20.18 11.56
C ARG A 188 -0.22 -19.53 10.95
N ILE A 189 -0.12 -18.21 11.02
CA ILE A 189 0.93 -17.41 10.38
C ILE A 189 2.34 -17.87 10.77
N GLU A 190 2.56 -18.29 12.02
CA GLU A 190 3.86 -18.77 12.51
C GLU A 190 4.34 -20.02 11.75
N GLU A 191 3.43 -20.87 11.31
CA GLU A 191 3.78 -22.06 10.52
C GLU A 191 4.23 -21.68 9.10
N GLY A 192 3.55 -20.66 8.51
CA GLY A 192 3.83 -20.22 7.15
C GLY A 192 5.20 -19.53 7.01
N VAL A 193 5.61 -18.74 8.02
CA VAL A 193 6.89 -18.02 8.00
C VAL A 193 8.08 -18.92 8.30
N LYS A 194 7.88 -20.07 8.95
CA LYS A 194 8.94 -21.00 9.34
C LYS A 194 9.72 -21.51 8.12
N GLY A 195 11.04 -21.41 8.19
CA GLY A 195 11.96 -21.83 7.11
C GLY A 195 11.95 -20.89 5.89
N ALA A 196 11.19 -19.78 5.90
CA ALA A 196 11.21 -18.80 4.83
C ALA A 196 12.44 -17.87 4.98
N ARG A 197 13.13 -17.65 3.84
CA ARG A 197 14.25 -16.71 3.75
C ARG A 197 13.78 -15.28 3.53
N PHE A 198 12.65 -15.09 2.87
CA PHE A 198 12.05 -13.80 2.58
C PHE A 198 10.58 -13.84 2.98
N ILE A 199 10.18 -12.90 3.80
CA ILE A 199 8.79 -12.76 4.26
C ILE A 199 8.29 -11.37 3.82
N VAL A 200 7.26 -11.34 2.99
CA VAL A 200 6.69 -10.09 2.47
C VAL A 200 5.25 -9.94 2.95
N VAL A 201 4.96 -8.80 3.56
CA VAL A 201 3.62 -8.45 4.06
C VAL A 201 2.94 -7.51 3.06
N SER A 202 1.72 -7.90 2.65
CA SER A 202 0.82 -7.14 1.78
C SER A 202 -0.65 -7.22 2.25
N LEU A 203 -0.86 -7.36 3.55
CA LEU A 203 -2.18 -7.35 4.19
C LEU A 203 -2.77 -5.93 4.21
N ALA A 204 -4.09 -5.82 3.97
CA ALA A 204 -4.79 -4.58 4.29
C ALA A 204 -4.83 -4.36 5.82
N LEU A 205 -4.70 -3.10 6.25
CA LEU A 205 -4.90 -2.71 7.64
C LEU A 205 -6.40 -2.74 7.97
N GLY A 206 -6.74 -3.27 9.12
CA GLY A 206 -8.12 -3.31 9.63
C GLY A 206 -8.19 -3.99 11.00
N PRO A 207 -9.37 -4.08 11.61
CA PRO A 207 -9.54 -4.53 13.00
C PRO A 207 -8.99 -5.93 13.32
N GLY A 208 -8.63 -6.73 12.37
CA GLY A 208 -8.07 -8.06 12.62
C GLY A 208 -6.65 -8.24 12.09
N THR A 209 -5.99 -7.16 11.66
CA THR A 209 -4.64 -7.20 11.07
C THR A 209 -3.67 -6.19 11.68
N GLU A 210 -4.14 -5.29 12.54
CA GLU A 210 -3.29 -4.40 13.32
C GLU A 210 -2.45 -5.21 14.29
N GLY A 211 -1.12 -4.98 14.29
CA GLY A 211 -0.14 -5.68 15.13
C GLY A 211 -0.06 -7.19 14.93
N ILE A 212 -0.69 -7.74 13.88
CA ILE A 212 -0.71 -9.20 13.65
C ILE A 212 0.71 -9.77 13.47
N ILE A 213 1.63 -8.97 12.94
CA ILE A 213 3.06 -9.33 12.86
C ILE A 213 3.74 -8.85 14.15
N GLY A 214 3.59 -9.65 15.20
CA GLY A 214 4.14 -9.38 16.51
C GLY A 214 5.31 -10.31 16.88
N GLU A 215 5.73 -10.28 18.16
CA GLU A 215 6.90 -11.02 18.67
C GLU A 215 6.84 -12.52 18.34
N ARG A 216 5.67 -13.16 18.44
CA ARG A 216 5.51 -14.60 18.15
C ARG A 216 5.86 -14.92 16.69
N VAL A 217 5.46 -14.07 15.77
CA VAL A 217 5.74 -14.24 14.35
C VAL A 217 7.23 -14.07 14.08
N PHE A 218 7.88 -13.03 14.64
CA PHE A 218 9.32 -12.84 14.49
C PHE A 218 10.14 -13.98 15.12
N ARG A 219 9.70 -14.53 16.25
CA ARG A 219 10.36 -15.71 16.87
C ARG A 219 10.22 -16.99 16.03
N ALA A 220 9.19 -17.09 15.20
CA ALA A 220 8.99 -18.24 14.30
C ALA A 220 9.82 -18.14 13.01
N MET A 221 10.37 -16.96 12.69
CA MET A 221 11.24 -16.75 11.52
C MET A 221 12.64 -17.33 11.76
N GLU A 222 13.35 -17.58 10.66
CA GLU A 222 14.76 -17.97 10.72
C GLU A 222 15.65 -16.75 11.02
N ARG A 223 16.72 -16.93 11.77
CA ARG A 223 17.66 -15.82 12.11
C ARG A 223 18.30 -15.14 10.91
N ASP A 224 18.33 -15.80 9.80
CA ASP A 224 18.86 -15.29 8.56
C ASP A 224 17.76 -14.75 7.61
N ALA A 225 16.49 -14.73 8.05
CA ALA A 225 15.36 -14.25 7.27
C ALA A 225 15.40 -12.72 7.07
N PHE A 226 14.86 -12.28 5.93
CA PHE A 226 14.58 -10.89 5.63
C PHE A 226 13.08 -10.64 5.67
N PHE A 227 12.68 -9.62 6.40
CA PHE A 227 11.30 -9.19 6.57
C PHE A 227 11.02 -7.95 5.71
N ILE A 228 9.95 -7.94 4.92
CA ILE A 228 9.59 -6.83 4.05
C ILE A 228 8.14 -6.43 4.31
N ASN A 229 7.89 -5.13 4.59
CA ASN A 229 6.54 -4.58 4.73
C ASN A 229 6.25 -3.55 3.63
N VAL A 230 5.33 -3.88 2.74
CA VAL A 230 4.81 -3.02 1.68
C VAL A 230 3.29 -2.83 1.82
N ALA A 231 2.76 -3.09 3.01
CA ALA A 231 1.33 -2.98 3.34
C ALA A 231 1.01 -1.66 4.03
N ARG A 232 1.00 -1.67 5.36
CA ARG A 232 0.86 -0.51 6.26
C ARG A 232 1.74 -0.71 7.49
N GLY A 233 2.30 0.34 8.04
CA GLY A 233 3.13 0.28 9.25
C GLY A 233 2.45 -0.44 10.40
N PRO A 234 1.23 -0.04 10.81
CA PRO A 234 0.53 -0.64 11.95
C PRO A 234 0.14 -2.13 11.82
N VAL A 235 0.28 -2.76 10.65
CA VAL A 235 0.13 -4.23 10.54
C VAL A 235 1.22 -4.96 11.32
N VAL A 236 2.33 -4.27 11.59
CA VAL A 236 3.49 -4.76 12.33
C VAL A 236 3.53 -4.09 13.70
N ASP A 237 3.72 -4.87 14.74
CA ASP A 237 4.09 -4.35 16.05
C ASP A 237 5.51 -3.77 15.98
N ARG A 238 5.62 -2.44 16.14
CA ARG A 238 6.88 -1.71 16.01
C ARG A 238 7.94 -2.21 16.99
N GLN A 239 7.55 -2.37 18.26
CA GLN A 239 8.47 -2.78 19.31
C GLN A 239 8.98 -4.22 19.07
N ALA A 240 8.09 -5.09 18.57
CA ALA A 240 8.46 -6.45 18.21
C ALA A 240 9.47 -6.50 17.05
N LEU A 241 9.31 -5.64 16.03
CA LEU A 241 10.28 -5.54 14.94
C LEU A 241 11.63 -5.00 15.39
N GLU A 242 11.64 -3.91 16.15
CA GLU A 242 12.88 -3.30 16.68
C GLU A 242 13.63 -4.34 17.54
N LYS A 243 12.92 -5.00 18.46
CA LYS A 243 13.49 -6.07 19.27
C LYS A 243 14.00 -7.24 18.43
N ALA A 244 13.29 -7.66 17.39
CA ALA A 244 13.72 -8.75 16.50
C ALA A 244 15.02 -8.43 15.76
N LEU A 245 15.21 -7.17 15.36
CA LEU A 245 16.44 -6.68 14.74
C LEU A 245 17.61 -6.64 15.75
N ASP A 246 17.37 -6.14 16.96
CA ASP A 246 18.38 -6.01 18.01
C ASP A 246 18.86 -7.37 18.51
N ASP A 247 17.94 -8.27 18.82
CA ASP A 247 18.21 -9.64 19.29
C ASP A 247 18.73 -10.55 18.16
N GLY A 248 18.77 -10.08 16.90
CA GLY A 248 19.19 -10.86 15.74
C GLY A 248 18.27 -12.05 15.47
N LEU A 249 16.98 -11.91 15.73
CA LEU A 249 15.96 -12.91 15.34
C LEU A 249 15.74 -12.94 13.84
N ILE A 250 16.00 -11.82 13.15
CA ILE A 250 15.97 -11.68 11.69
C ILE A 250 17.25 -10.98 11.20
N ALA A 251 17.61 -11.20 9.94
CA ALA A 251 18.83 -10.63 9.35
C ALA A 251 18.67 -9.15 8.94
N GLY A 252 17.45 -8.69 8.69
CA GLY A 252 17.16 -7.32 8.31
C GLY A 252 15.72 -7.12 7.87
N ALA A 253 15.34 -5.85 7.70
CA ALA A 253 14.01 -5.47 7.29
C ALA A 253 14.00 -4.46 6.12
N GLY A 254 12.99 -4.55 5.25
CA GLY A 254 12.69 -3.59 4.20
C GLY A 254 11.30 -2.99 4.45
N LEU A 255 11.20 -1.66 4.55
CA LEU A 255 9.96 -0.98 4.92
C LEU A 255 9.65 0.10 3.87
N ASP A 256 8.56 -0.07 3.13
CA ASP A 256 8.03 1.02 2.28
C ASP A 256 7.05 1.90 3.06
N VAL A 257 6.58 1.43 4.20
CA VAL A 257 5.59 2.08 5.05
C VAL A 257 6.06 2.12 6.50
N LEU A 258 5.73 3.22 7.19
CA LEU A 258 6.05 3.42 8.61
C LEU A 258 4.75 3.59 9.42
N TRP A 259 4.87 3.64 10.75
CA TRP A 259 3.73 3.75 11.68
C TRP A 259 3.11 5.15 11.70
N GLU A 260 3.94 6.17 11.40
CA GLU A 260 3.53 7.55 11.24
C GLU A 260 3.97 8.06 9.87
N GLU A 261 3.07 8.71 9.14
CA GLU A 261 3.36 9.30 7.84
C GLU A 261 2.70 10.70 7.77
N PRO A 262 3.51 11.80 7.69
CA PRO A 262 4.97 11.81 7.56
C PRO A 262 5.69 11.34 8.83
N HIS A 263 6.80 10.60 8.64
CA HIS A 263 7.63 10.07 9.72
C HIS A 263 8.57 11.14 10.27
N SER A 264 9.08 10.94 11.50
CA SER A 264 10.16 11.76 12.06
C SER A 264 11.47 11.51 11.31
N PRO A 265 12.20 12.56 10.90
CA PRO A 265 13.56 12.41 10.35
C PRO A 265 14.55 11.73 11.30
N ASP A 266 14.29 11.80 12.60
CA ASP A 266 15.12 11.21 13.66
C ASP A 266 14.71 9.79 14.04
N ASP A 267 13.80 9.14 13.27
CA ASP A 267 13.38 7.77 13.55
C ASP A 267 14.58 6.81 13.54
N PRO A 268 14.83 6.06 14.64
CA PRO A 268 15.99 5.17 14.75
C PRO A 268 16.09 4.12 13.65
N LEU A 269 14.95 3.68 13.09
CA LEU A 269 14.91 2.70 11.99
C LEU A 269 15.58 3.23 10.72
N LEU A 270 15.56 4.55 10.47
CA LEU A 270 16.21 5.16 9.30
C LEU A 270 17.74 5.03 9.34
N ASN A 271 18.31 4.92 10.54
CA ASN A 271 19.75 4.81 10.76
C ASN A 271 20.21 3.37 11.08
N ASN A 272 19.29 2.41 11.13
CA ASN A 272 19.62 1.02 11.41
C ASN A 272 20.24 0.35 10.17
N PRO A 273 21.51 -0.13 10.22
CA PRO A 273 22.21 -0.71 9.07
C PRO A 273 21.59 -2.03 8.57
N LYS A 274 20.68 -2.63 9.33
CA LYS A 274 19.92 -3.81 8.94
C LYS A 274 18.58 -3.45 8.26
N VAL A 275 18.23 -2.15 8.16
CA VAL A 275 16.94 -1.70 7.65
C VAL A 275 17.11 -0.91 6.35
N VAL A 276 16.26 -1.16 5.38
CA VAL A 276 16.10 -0.37 4.17
C VAL A 276 14.73 0.24 4.19
N VAL A 277 14.64 1.57 4.09
CA VAL A 277 13.37 2.30 4.11
C VAL A 277 13.18 3.04 2.80
N THR A 278 11.96 3.01 2.27
CA THR A 278 11.51 3.88 1.18
C THR A 278 10.28 4.67 1.64
N PRO A 279 10.08 5.92 1.16
CA PRO A 279 9.08 6.82 1.71
C PRO A 279 7.69 6.59 1.07
N HIS A 280 7.12 5.39 1.23
CA HIS A 280 5.80 4.97 0.74
C HIS A 280 5.64 5.23 -0.77
N ILE A 281 6.59 4.73 -1.54
CA ILE A 281 6.65 4.97 -3.00
C ILE A 281 6.24 3.76 -3.86
N GLY A 282 5.79 2.67 -3.25
CA GLY A 282 5.37 1.48 -3.99
C GLY A 282 4.34 1.78 -5.09
N GLY A 283 3.37 2.64 -4.80
CA GLY A 283 2.38 3.09 -5.78
C GLY A 283 2.77 4.35 -6.57
N VAL A 284 3.98 4.89 -6.41
CA VAL A 284 4.40 6.18 -7.00
C VAL A 284 5.29 5.92 -8.21
N ASN A 285 4.67 5.63 -9.34
CA ASN A 285 5.34 5.40 -10.62
C ASN A 285 4.45 5.87 -11.78
N ASP A 286 5.00 5.94 -12.99
CA ASP A 286 4.35 6.43 -14.20
C ASP A 286 3.12 5.60 -14.61
N ALA A 287 3.20 4.27 -14.53
CA ALA A 287 2.10 3.37 -14.86
C ALA A 287 0.95 3.51 -13.86
N SER A 288 1.27 3.55 -12.57
CA SER A 288 0.28 3.75 -11.50
C SER A 288 -0.37 5.13 -11.61
N PHE A 289 0.41 6.18 -11.89
CA PHE A 289 -0.13 7.52 -12.08
C PHE A 289 -1.15 7.56 -13.22
N ALA A 290 -0.79 7.00 -14.39
CA ALA A 290 -1.69 6.97 -15.54
C ALA A 290 -2.96 6.14 -15.25
N GLY A 291 -2.82 4.98 -14.62
CA GLY A 291 -3.94 4.11 -14.27
C GLY A 291 -4.88 4.73 -13.22
N VAL A 292 -4.33 5.32 -12.17
CA VAL A 292 -5.11 6.01 -11.12
C VAL A 292 -5.86 7.19 -11.71
N LEU A 293 -5.19 8.04 -12.48
CA LEU A 293 -5.81 9.20 -13.10
C LEU A 293 -6.92 8.81 -14.08
N GLY A 294 -6.69 7.79 -14.91
CA GLY A 294 -7.69 7.29 -15.85
C GLY A 294 -8.93 6.71 -15.13
N PHE A 295 -8.71 5.99 -14.02
CA PHE A 295 -9.79 5.45 -13.21
C PHE A 295 -10.63 6.56 -12.56
N ILE A 296 -9.97 7.56 -11.97
CA ILE A 296 -10.64 8.72 -11.36
C ILE A 296 -11.45 9.49 -12.41
N ALA A 297 -10.86 9.77 -13.58
CA ALA A 297 -11.56 10.44 -14.67
C ALA A 297 -12.81 9.64 -15.11
N GLY A 298 -12.72 8.32 -15.20
CA GLY A 298 -13.86 7.46 -15.48
C GLY A 298 -14.99 7.58 -14.44
N ASN A 299 -14.64 7.60 -13.16
CA ASN A 299 -15.62 7.78 -12.08
C ASN A 299 -16.26 9.18 -12.10
N VAL A 300 -15.48 10.22 -12.41
CA VAL A 300 -15.99 11.59 -12.58
C VAL A 300 -17.05 11.63 -13.70
N GLU A 301 -16.77 11.00 -14.85
CA GLU A 301 -17.72 10.94 -15.96
C GLU A 301 -18.98 10.13 -15.62
N LEU A 302 -18.83 9.02 -14.91
CA LEU A 302 -19.99 8.21 -14.46
C LEU A 302 -20.91 9.05 -13.57
N VAL A 303 -20.36 9.72 -12.55
CA VAL A 303 -21.13 10.55 -11.61
C VAL A 303 -21.72 11.78 -12.33
N ALA A 304 -21.00 12.40 -13.25
CA ALA A 304 -21.51 13.50 -14.07
C ALA A 304 -22.72 13.05 -14.92
N GLY A 305 -22.67 11.85 -15.46
CA GLY A 305 -23.76 11.22 -16.21
C GLY A 305 -24.88 10.61 -15.36
N GLY A 306 -24.89 10.82 -14.03
CA GLY A 306 -25.91 10.29 -13.11
C GLY A 306 -25.81 8.78 -12.89
N LYS A 307 -24.67 8.16 -13.20
CA LYS A 307 -24.41 6.73 -12.98
C LYS A 307 -23.60 6.48 -11.71
N PRO A 308 -23.75 5.33 -11.05
CA PRO A 308 -22.90 4.96 -9.92
C PRO A 308 -21.44 4.83 -10.35
N PRO A 309 -20.48 5.27 -9.50
CA PRO A 309 -19.06 5.10 -9.76
C PRO A 309 -18.59 3.65 -9.55
N LEU A 310 -17.43 3.32 -10.10
CA LEU A 310 -16.78 2.03 -9.90
C LEU A 310 -15.99 1.99 -8.58
N SER A 311 -15.79 0.79 -8.04
CA SER A 311 -15.05 0.56 -6.78
C SER A 311 -15.63 1.34 -5.60
N CYS A 312 -16.95 1.39 -5.52
CA CYS A 312 -17.69 2.04 -4.44
C CYS A 312 -17.62 1.19 -3.17
N LEU A 313 -17.16 1.78 -2.08
CA LEU A 313 -16.96 1.12 -0.79
C LEU A 313 -18.23 1.08 0.05
N ASN A 314 -19.17 1.99 -0.20
CA ASN A 314 -20.48 2.09 0.47
C ASN A 314 -21.65 1.80 -0.48
N GLU A 315 -21.45 0.99 -1.52
CA GLU A 315 -22.47 0.69 -2.54
C GLU A 315 -23.76 0.11 -1.95
N LYS A 316 -23.63 -0.85 -1.00
CA LYS A 316 -24.77 -1.50 -0.38
C LYS A 316 -25.65 -0.55 0.44
N GLU A 317 -25.03 0.42 1.10
CA GLU A 317 -25.69 1.45 1.88
C GLU A 317 -26.39 2.46 0.93
N MET A 318 -25.74 2.81 -0.17
CA MET A 318 -26.28 3.69 -1.20
C MET A 318 -27.50 3.08 -1.91
N GLU A 319 -27.47 1.79 -2.20
CA GLU A 319 -28.62 1.07 -2.79
C GLU A 319 -29.84 1.01 -1.84
N ARG A 320 -29.62 0.96 -0.52
CA ARG A 320 -30.69 0.92 0.50
C ARG A 320 -31.31 2.29 0.77
N GLY A 321 -30.61 3.36 0.46
CA GLY A 321 -31.02 4.75 0.73
C GLY A 321 -31.80 5.44 -0.40
N HIS A 322 -31.94 4.80 -1.56
CA HIS A 322 -32.82 5.30 -2.63
C HIS A 322 -34.14 4.52 -2.61
N PRO A 323 -35.26 5.18 -2.18
CA PRO A 323 -36.60 4.61 -2.29
C PRO A 323 -37.07 4.51 -3.75
#